data_d6e7bbeeae8cb710bd16b3c94f6dc27b
#
_entry.id   d6e7bbeeae8cb710bd16b3c94f6dc27b
#
_cell.length_a   1.000
_cell.length_b   1.000
_cell.length_c   1.000
_cell.angle_alpha   90.00
_cell.angle_beta   90.00
_cell.angle_gamma   90.00
#
_symmetry.space_group_name_H-M   'P 1'
#
loop_
_entity.id
_entity.type
_entity.pdbx_description
1 polymer ?
#
loop_
_entity_poly.entity_id
_entity_poly.type
_entity_poly.pdbx_seq_one_letter_code
_entity_poly.pdbx_strand_id
1 'polypeptide(L)'
;KKLIYSLIFLQIIFGDSPKFGDEQIAIMMNEYFLSSKLAPVLIGHRFYISRGETVLQIEIEPDIEYVNDALIFSFKAMSQISNISKTKFTQSVLVMHFGDNSLPTVAKTDLSCSKEFFIDSIINEDQWRKNCLTIGAQ
;
A
#
# COMPACT_ATOMS: atom_id res chain seq x y z
N LYS A 1 15.99 -7.72 12.23
CA LYS A 1 14.82 -7.00 11.72
C LYS A 1 14.05 -7.80 10.67
N LYS A 2 14.74 -8.46 9.76
CA LYS A 2 14.09 -9.33 8.76
C LYS A 2 13.37 -10.52 9.42
N LEU A 3 13.91 -11.02 10.51
CA LEU A 3 13.30 -12.12 11.27
C LEU A 3 11.96 -11.71 11.89
N ILE A 4 11.85 -10.47 12.38
CA ILE A 4 10.61 -9.95 12.97
C ILE A 4 9.52 -9.85 11.89
N TYR A 5 9.85 -9.38 10.72
CA TYR A 5 8.92 -9.32 9.59
C TYR A 5 8.44 -10.68 9.17
N SER A 6 9.37 -11.61 9.04
CA SER A 6 9.04 -12.97 8.64
C SER A 6 8.04 -13.59 9.61
N LEU A 7 8.22 -13.37 10.92
CA LEU A 7 7.31 -13.87 11.94
C LEU A 7 5.92 -13.21 11.83
N ILE A 8 5.87 -11.91 11.57
CA ILE A 8 4.60 -11.18 11.44
C ILE A 8 3.80 -11.70 10.24
N PHE A 9 4.43 -11.85 9.08
CA PHE A 9 3.77 -12.34 7.89
C PHE A 9 3.37 -13.81 8.04
N LEU A 10 4.16 -14.59 8.75
CA LEU A 10 3.82 -15.98 9.04
C LEU A 10 2.53 -16.08 9.87
N GLN A 11 2.35 -15.19 10.83
CA GLN A 11 1.14 -15.14 11.65
C GLN A 11 -0.09 -14.78 10.83
N ILE A 12 0.06 -13.91 9.83
CA ILE A 12 -1.03 -13.57 8.90
C ILE A 12 -1.49 -14.82 8.14
N ILE A 13 -0.57 -15.64 7.71
CA ILE A 13 -0.86 -16.87 6.96
C ILE A 13 -1.65 -17.86 7.83
N PHE A 14 -1.39 -17.91 9.13
CA PHE A 14 -2.03 -18.87 10.04
C PHE A 14 -3.26 -18.32 10.77
N GLY A 15 -3.77 -17.18 10.39
CA GLY A 15 -5.10 -16.72 10.77
C GLY A 15 -5.15 -15.68 11.87
N ASP A 16 -4.64 -15.96 13.06
CA ASP A 16 -4.69 -15.01 14.18
C ASP A 16 -3.57 -13.98 14.07
N SER A 17 -3.83 -12.91 13.31
CA SER A 17 -2.85 -11.84 13.11
C SER A 17 -2.89 -10.86 14.28
N PRO A 18 -1.76 -10.52 14.89
CA PRO A 18 -1.72 -9.40 15.81
C PRO A 18 -2.05 -8.11 15.06
N LYS A 19 -2.64 -7.16 15.78
CA LYS A 19 -2.93 -5.84 15.23
C LYS A 19 -1.95 -4.83 15.81
N PHE A 20 -1.50 -3.91 14.95
CA PHE A 20 -0.47 -2.94 15.30
C PHE A 20 -1.01 -1.52 15.21
N GLY A 21 -0.53 -0.65 16.12
CA GLY A 21 -0.88 0.76 16.10
C GLY A 21 -0.19 1.52 14.97
N ASP A 22 -0.62 2.76 14.76
CA ASP A 22 -0.18 3.57 13.61
C ASP A 22 1.33 3.79 13.58
N GLU A 23 1.98 3.98 14.72
CA GLU A 23 3.45 4.14 14.76
C GLU A 23 4.17 2.91 14.22
N GLN A 24 3.72 1.73 14.65
CA GLN A 24 4.31 0.48 14.19
C GLN A 24 4.00 0.23 12.72
N ILE A 25 2.79 0.58 12.29
CA ILE A 25 2.40 0.46 10.88
C ILE A 25 3.31 1.31 10.00
N ALA A 26 3.62 2.54 10.43
CA ALA A 26 4.53 3.42 9.68
C ALA A 26 5.93 2.83 9.57
N ILE A 27 6.45 2.28 10.68
CA ILE A 27 7.76 1.63 10.70
C ILE A 27 7.79 0.41 9.78
N MET A 28 6.77 -0.42 9.86
CA MET A 28 6.65 -1.63 9.05
C MET A 28 6.56 -1.30 7.56
N MET A 29 5.84 -0.23 7.22
CA MET A 29 5.75 0.23 5.83
C MET A 29 7.11 0.64 5.29
N ASN A 30 7.86 1.44 6.06
CA ASN A 30 9.21 1.83 5.68
C ASN A 30 10.11 0.62 5.46
N GLU A 31 10.10 -0.32 6.38
CA GLU A 31 10.95 -1.49 6.27
C GLU A 31 10.54 -2.41 5.12
N TYR A 32 9.25 -2.50 4.85
CA TYR A 32 8.75 -3.27 3.70
C TYR A 32 9.36 -2.74 2.39
N PHE A 33 9.36 -1.42 2.22
CA PHE A 33 9.91 -0.80 1.02
C PHE A 33 11.44 -0.90 0.96
N LEU A 34 12.12 -0.89 2.10
CA LEU A 34 13.57 -1.04 2.14
C LEU A 34 14.03 -2.49 1.95
N SER A 35 13.16 -3.46 2.18
CA SER A 35 13.53 -4.88 2.13
C SER A 35 13.59 -5.45 0.73
N SER A 36 13.06 -4.77 -0.27
CA SER A 36 13.01 -5.25 -1.65
C SER A 36 13.76 -4.31 -2.58
N LYS A 37 14.59 -4.89 -3.46
CA LYS A 37 15.27 -4.13 -4.49
C LYS A 37 14.33 -3.63 -5.57
N LEU A 38 13.17 -4.28 -5.69
CA LEU A 38 12.16 -3.92 -6.69
C LEU A 38 11.22 -2.82 -6.21
N ALA A 39 11.30 -2.46 -4.93
CA ALA A 39 10.44 -1.43 -4.37
C ALA A 39 10.84 -0.05 -4.87
N PRO A 40 9.87 0.83 -5.13
CA PRO A 40 10.18 2.23 -5.36
C PRO A 40 10.68 2.90 -4.07
N VAL A 41 11.19 4.11 -4.20
CA VAL A 41 11.60 4.89 -3.04
C VAL A 41 10.35 5.42 -2.33
N LEU A 42 10.21 5.06 -1.06
CA LEU A 42 9.13 5.59 -0.22
C LEU A 42 9.59 6.92 0.37
N ILE A 43 8.89 8.00 0.05
CA ILE A 43 9.27 9.35 0.50
C ILE A 43 8.35 9.93 1.56
N GLY A 44 7.21 9.30 1.82
CA GLY A 44 6.33 9.77 2.89
C GLY A 44 5.11 8.90 3.08
N HIS A 45 4.42 9.15 4.18
CA HIS A 45 3.16 8.50 4.47
C HIS A 45 2.28 9.46 5.27
N ARG A 46 0.97 9.25 5.18
CA ARG A 46 -0.02 9.98 5.98
C ARG A 46 -1.20 9.07 6.28
N PHE A 47 -1.70 9.16 7.51
CA PHE A 47 -2.94 8.50 7.93
C PHE A 47 -3.92 9.59 8.33
N TYR A 48 -5.10 9.61 7.70
CA TYR A 48 -6.05 10.69 7.96
C TYR A 48 -7.48 10.25 7.66
N ILE A 49 -8.43 11.06 8.11
CA ILE A 49 -9.85 10.85 7.82
C ILE A 49 -10.29 11.93 6.84
N SER A 50 -10.96 11.51 5.79
CA SER A 50 -11.50 12.41 4.78
C SER A 50 -12.86 11.88 4.33
N ARG A 51 -13.89 12.72 4.48
CA ARG A 51 -15.26 12.40 4.03
C ARG A 51 -15.78 11.08 4.59
N GLY A 52 -15.48 10.80 5.87
CA GLY A 52 -15.89 9.56 6.51
C GLY A 52 -15.03 8.35 6.20
N GLU A 53 -14.05 8.50 5.32
CA GLU A 53 -13.11 7.42 4.98
C GLU A 53 -11.84 7.56 5.81
N THR A 54 -11.29 6.43 6.25
CA THR A 54 -10.00 6.39 6.94
C THR A 54 -8.93 6.02 5.92
N VAL A 55 -8.01 6.94 5.65
CA VAL A 55 -7.12 6.86 4.50
C VAL A 55 -5.71 6.50 4.92
N LEU A 56 -5.17 5.49 4.26
CA LEU A 56 -3.75 5.15 4.28
C LEU A 56 -3.13 5.69 3.00
N GLN A 57 -2.30 6.71 3.12
CA GLN A 57 -1.64 7.32 1.97
C GLN A 57 -0.14 7.11 2.07
N ILE A 58 0.46 6.73 0.96
CA ILE A 58 1.92 6.75 0.83
C ILE A 58 2.32 7.57 -0.38
N GLU A 59 3.54 8.09 -0.34
CA GLU A 59 4.13 8.86 -1.43
C GLU A 59 5.41 8.16 -1.84
N ILE A 60 5.57 7.96 -3.12
CA ILE A 60 6.72 7.26 -3.68
C ILE A 60 7.35 8.08 -4.80
N GLU A 61 8.62 7.76 -5.06
CA GLU A 61 9.34 8.25 -6.23
C GLU A 61 9.72 7.02 -7.05
N PRO A 62 8.90 6.66 -8.05
CA PRO A 62 9.16 5.48 -8.86
C PRO A 62 10.15 5.78 -9.96
N ASP A 63 10.85 4.74 -10.43
CA ASP A 63 11.57 4.80 -11.68
C ASP A 63 10.56 4.83 -12.81
N ILE A 64 10.69 5.79 -13.73
CA ILE A 64 9.71 5.97 -14.80
C ILE A 64 9.58 4.74 -15.70
N GLU A 65 10.65 3.96 -15.82
CA GLU A 65 10.63 2.72 -16.62
C GLU A 65 9.85 1.59 -15.93
N TYR A 66 9.64 1.68 -14.62
CA TYR A 66 9.03 0.63 -13.82
C TYR A 66 7.82 1.12 -13.03
N VAL A 67 7.11 2.12 -13.57
CA VAL A 67 5.96 2.74 -12.89
C VAL A 67 4.88 1.70 -12.56
N ASN A 68 4.64 0.79 -13.48
CA ASN A 68 3.60 -0.22 -13.33
C ASN A 68 3.94 -1.19 -12.19
N ASP A 69 5.19 -1.62 -12.13
CA ASP A 69 5.66 -2.48 -11.04
C ASP A 69 5.61 -1.75 -9.70
N ALA A 70 5.98 -0.47 -9.69
CA ALA A 70 5.92 0.36 -8.48
C ALA A 70 4.48 0.50 -7.98
N LEU A 71 3.53 0.68 -8.88
CA LEU A 71 2.12 0.78 -8.55
C LEU A 71 1.62 -0.51 -7.88
N ILE A 72 1.89 -1.65 -8.49
CA ILE A 72 1.47 -2.95 -7.96
C ILE A 72 2.12 -3.22 -6.61
N PHE A 73 3.43 -3.00 -6.50
CA PHE A 73 4.16 -3.19 -5.24
C PHE A 73 3.54 -2.36 -4.12
N SER A 74 3.25 -1.10 -4.40
CA SER A 74 2.75 -0.15 -3.40
C SER A 74 1.35 -0.52 -2.92
N PHE A 75 0.45 -0.86 -3.81
CA PHE A 75 -0.90 -1.27 -3.41
C PHE A 75 -0.91 -2.61 -2.70
N LYS A 76 -0.04 -3.52 -3.09
CA LYS A 76 0.15 -4.78 -2.35
C LYS A 76 0.62 -4.51 -0.93
N ALA A 77 1.63 -3.65 -0.77
CA ALA A 77 2.15 -3.28 0.55
C ALA A 77 1.05 -2.64 1.41
N MET A 78 0.30 -1.70 0.87
CA MET A 78 -0.77 -1.03 1.60
C MET A 78 -1.87 -2.00 2.01
N SER A 79 -2.22 -2.94 1.14
CA SER A 79 -3.25 -3.94 1.45
C SER A 79 -2.80 -4.88 2.56
N GLN A 80 -1.58 -5.38 2.48
CA GLN A 80 -1.04 -6.30 3.49
C GLN A 80 -0.85 -5.62 4.83
N ILE A 81 -0.29 -4.42 4.84
CA ILE A 81 -0.03 -3.68 6.08
C ILE A 81 -1.34 -3.24 6.73
N SER A 82 -2.31 -2.76 5.95
CA SER A 82 -3.62 -2.38 6.49
C SER A 82 -4.34 -3.55 7.14
N ASN A 83 -4.10 -4.75 6.65
CA ASN A 83 -4.74 -5.95 7.16
C ASN A 83 -4.31 -6.30 8.60
N ILE A 84 -3.15 -5.82 9.03
CA ILE A 84 -2.64 -6.04 10.39
C ILE A 84 -2.66 -4.78 11.24
N SER A 85 -3.31 -3.73 10.78
CA SER A 85 -3.43 -2.46 11.51
C SER A 85 -4.61 -2.48 12.47
N LYS A 86 -4.43 -1.90 13.66
CA LYS A 86 -5.56 -1.65 14.58
C LYS A 86 -6.52 -0.63 13.99
N THR A 87 -6.01 0.36 13.30
CA THR A 87 -6.82 1.32 12.57
C THR A 87 -7.44 0.62 11.36
N LYS A 88 -8.74 0.74 11.21
CA LYS A 88 -9.46 0.15 10.07
C LYS A 88 -9.43 1.13 8.91
N PHE A 89 -8.37 1.06 8.11
CA PHE A 89 -8.27 1.85 6.90
C PHE A 89 -9.27 1.36 5.87
N THR A 90 -9.93 2.29 5.18
CA THR A 90 -10.94 1.98 4.15
C THR A 90 -10.45 2.33 2.76
N GLN A 91 -9.55 3.30 2.65
CA GLN A 91 -9.01 3.77 1.37
C GLN A 91 -7.49 3.70 1.38
N SER A 92 -6.91 3.31 0.27
CA SER A 92 -5.47 3.46 0.03
C SER A 92 -5.24 4.48 -1.08
N VAL A 93 -4.29 5.38 -0.85
CA VAL A 93 -3.94 6.44 -1.78
C VAL A 93 -2.44 6.38 -2.03
N LEU A 94 -2.07 6.34 -3.29
CA LEU A 94 -0.68 6.34 -3.72
C LEU A 94 -0.40 7.63 -4.49
N VAL A 95 0.55 8.41 -4.00
CA VAL A 95 1.00 9.64 -4.68
C VAL A 95 2.36 9.36 -5.29
N MET A 96 2.46 9.48 -6.59
CA MET A 96 3.71 9.21 -7.33
C MET A 96 4.31 10.52 -7.80
N HIS A 97 5.55 10.78 -7.36
CA HIS A 97 6.32 11.97 -7.74
C HIS A 97 7.41 11.56 -8.72
N PHE A 98 7.47 12.22 -9.87
CA PHE A 98 8.41 11.83 -10.93
C PHE A 98 9.66 12.72 -11.02
N GLY A 99 9.80 13.69 -10.13
CA GLY A 99 11.04 14.44 -9.99
C GLY A 99 11.32 15.49 -11.07
N ASP A 100 10.39 15.75 -11.97
CA ASP A 100 10.58 16.64 -13.10
C ASP A 100 9.73 17.91 -13.03
N ASN A 101 9.36 18.33 -11.82
CA ASN A 101 8.45 19.46 -11.56
C ASN A 101 7.04 19.28 -12.10
N SER A 102 6.70 18.08 -12.59
CA SER A 102 5.33 17.77 -12.98
C SER A 102 4.46 17.59 -11.73
N LEU A 103 3.15 17.74 -11.92
CA LEU A 103 2.21 17.41 -10.86
C LEU A 103 2.27 15.91 -10.57
N PRO A 104 2.15 15.52 -9.30
CA PRO A 104 2.14 14.10 -8.98
C PRO A 104 0.92 13.40 -9.54
N THR A 105 1.07 12.13 -9.84
CA THR A 105 -0.04 11.26 -10.22
C THR A 105 -0.57 10.60 -8.96
N VAL A 106 -1.90 10.60 -8.80
CA VAL A 106 -2.55 10.02 -7.63
C VAL A 106 -3.38 8.82 -8.07
N ALA A 107 -3.12 7.69 -7.43
CA ALA A 107 -3.89 6.47 -7.62
C ALA A 107 -4.60 6.12 -6.32
N LYS A 108 -5.83 5.65 -6.43
CA LYS A 108 -6.67 5.34 -5.26
C LYS A 108 -7.34 4.01 -5.43
N THR A 109 -7.52 3.30 -4.33
CA THR A 109 -8.38 2.13 -4.29
C THR A 109 -9.17 2.12 -2.99
N ASP A 110 -10.36 1.52 -3.06
CA ASP A 110 -11.06 1.05 -1.88
C ASP A 110 -10.30 -0.17 -1.36
N LEU A 111 -9.91 -0.18 -0.09
CA LEU A 111 -9.11 -1.26 0.46
C LEU A 111 -9.82 -2.60 0.46
N SER A 112 -11.14 -2.62 0.65
CA SER A 112 -11.88 -3.89 0.57
C SER A 112 -11.77 -4.49 -0.83
N CYS A 113 -11.81 -3.66 -1.85
CA CYS A 113 -11.65 -4.08 -3.24
C CYS A 113 -10.22 -4.59 -3.51
N SER A 114 -9.22 -3.86 -3.08
CA SER A 114 -7.81 -4.26 -3.25
C SER A 114 -7.49 -5.57 -2.54
N LYS A 115 -8.06 -5.80 -1.38
CA LYS A 115 -7.83 -7.05 -0.63
C LYS A 115 -8.36 -8.27 -1.37
N GLU A 116 -9.41 -8.13 -2.17
CA GLU A 116 -9.89 -9.24 -3.00
C GLU A 116 -8.83 -9.75 -3.96
N PHE A 117 -7.95 -8.87 -4.41
CA PHE A 117 -6.84 -9.26 -5.28
C PHE A 117 -5.58 -9.63 -4.49
N PHE A 118 -5.11 -8.72 -3.63
CA PHE A 118 -3.80 -8.88 -2.98
C PHE A 118 -3.81 -9.84 -1.80
N ILE A 119 -4.94 -10.04 -1.14
CA ILE A 119 -5.04 -10.88 0.04
C ILE A 119 -5.81 -12.17 -0.27
N ASP A 120 -7.02 -12.05 -0.82
CA ASP A 120 -7.95 -13.16 -0.96
C ASP A 120 -7.79 -13.93 -2.27
N SER A 121 -7.17 -13.32 -3.27
CA SER A 121 -6.93 -13.91 -4.60
C SER A 121 -8.22 -14.36 -5.31
N ILE A 122 -9.33 -13.65 -5.07
CA ILE A 122 -10.63 -13.98 -5.69
C ILE A 122 -10.89 -13.18 -6.97
N ILE A 123 -10.10 -12.17 -7.24
CA ILE A 123 -10.11 -11.46 -8.53
C ILE A 123 -8.68 -11.44 -9.09
N ASN A 124 -8.55 -11.23 -10.39
CA ASN A 124 -7.25 -11.12 -11.03
C ASN A 124 -6.81 -9.65 -11.18
N GLU A 125 -5.60 -9.44 -11.68
CA GLU A 125 -5.04 -8.09 -11.81
C GLU A 125 -5.89 -7.20 -12.73
N ASP A 126 -6.36 -7.73 -13.84
CA ASP A 126 -7.19 -6.95 -14.78
C ASP A 126 -8.48 -6.50 -14.13
N GLN A 127 -9.12 -7.38 -13.37
CA GLN A 127 -10.33 -7.06 -12.63
C GLN A 127 -10.06 -6.00 -11.56
N TRP A 128 -8.95 -6.13 -10.86
CA TRP A 128 -8.55 -5.15 -9.84
C TRP A 128 -8.32 -3.77 -10.48
N ARG A 129 -7.59 -3.71 -11.59
CA ARG A 129 -7.34 -2.44 -12.28
C ARG A 129 -8.64 -1.79 -12.75
N LYS A 130 -9.54 -2.59 -13.27
CA LYS A 130 -10.80 -2.10 -13.83
C LYS A 130 -11.80 -1.69 -12.77
N ASN A 131 -11.92 -2.48 -11.70
CA ASN A 131 -12.99 -2.34 -10.71
C ASN A 131 -12.57 -1.57 -9.45
N CYS A 132 -11.29 -1.61 -9.09
CA CYS A 132 -10.82 -1.04 -7.82
C CYS A 132 -10.01 0.24 -8.01
N LEU A 133 -9.22 0.32 -9.06
CA LEU A 133 -8.19 1.34 -9.21
C LEU A 133 -8.71 2.56 -9.95
N THR A 134 -8.46 3.74 -9.39
CA THR A 134 -8.71 5.02 -10.04
C THR A 134 -7.40 5.79 -10.08
N ILE A 135 -7.02 6.29 -11.26
CA ILE A 135 -5.79 7.05 -11.45
C ILE A 135 -6.13 8.41 -12.03
N GLY A 136 -5.48 9.45 -11.49
CA GLY A 136 -5.64 10.80 -11.99
C GLY A 136 -4.44 11.66 -11.69
N ALA A 137 -4.40 12.85 -12.31
CA ALA A 137 -3.40 13.86 -11.99
C ALA A 137 -3.99 14.81 -10.96
N GLN A 138 -3.13 15.32 -10.08
CA GLN A 138 -3.54 16.30 -9.08
C GLN A 138 -3.33 17.71 -9.54
#